data_c6912e85632bd7676deed0a779a5b3b3
#
_entry.id   c6912e85632bd7676deed0a779a5b3b3
#
_cell.length_a   1.000
_cell.length_b   1.000
_cell.length_c   1.000
_cell.angle_alpha   90.00
_cell.angle_beta   90.00
_cell.angle_gamma   90.00
#
_symmetry.space_group_name_H-M   'P 1'
#
loop_
_entity.id
_entity.type
_entity.pdbx_description
1 polymer ?
#
loop_
_entity_poly.entity_id
_entity_poly.type
_entity_poly.pdbx_seq_one_letter_code
_entity_poly.pdbx_strand_id
1 'polypeptide(L)'
;MVLEEFISDHLLYGRALIDLQISNKGSNPLWTGFVSTNQGEFPAYIKKCHHYDGLCIEIISSLLGLMLNIPVPKPILVLVEPDHPQIVVEKPTFLFGSQMYDMPSFERFLSDHKLSEECLLDYSDLHSVIAFDELIANPDRNNSNILYDGESFRFIDHEKAFSTAQDPRQPISELSKISNISDIVQHYKGENDVYIHKLMAKIKKSISEEMWATNCDLLVNKAKENSVLGEYNSILERVRSFLIARQSVLAVLIENAIKPPQNPQQLDLIGGYDV
;
A
#
# COMPACT_ATOMS: atom_id res chain seq x y z
N MET A 1 5.41 14.97 -15.84
CA MET A 1 4.72 13.71 -16.19
C MET A 1 3.24 14.05 -16.35
N VAL A 2 2.64 13.73 -17.51
CA VAL A 2 1.20 13.89 -17.71
C VAL A 2 0.52 12.74 -16.98
N LEU A 3 -0.41 13.02 -16.07
CA LEU A 3 -1.04 12.00 -15.22
C LEU A 3 -1.86 10.95 -16.00
N GLU A 4 -2.38 11.33 -17.16
CA GLU A 4 -3.03 10.40 -18.09
C GLU A 4 -2.07 9.31 -18.56
N GLU A 5 -0.89 9.73 -18.99
CA GLU A 5 0.19 8.81 -19.39
C GLU A 5 0.61 7.94 -18.21
N PHE A 6 0.73 8.53 -17.00
CA PHE A 6 1.11 7.76 -15.81
C PHE A 6 0.11 6.63 -15.51
N ILE A 7 -1.20 6.91 -15.46
CA ILE A 7 -2.21 5.86 -15.21
C ILE A 7 -2.20 4.83 -16.35
N SER A 8 -2.11 5.28 -17.60
CA SER A 8 -2.04 4.38 -18.76
C SER A 8 -0.83 3.46 -18.75
N ASP A 9 0.31 3.94 -18.25
CA ASP A 9 1.56 3.19 -18.19
C ASP A 9 1.65 2.23 -16.99
N HIS A 10 0.93 2.54 -15.91
CA HIS A 10 1.06 1.85 -14.64
C HIS A 10 -0.16 1.02 -14.23
N LEU A 11 -1.37 1.32 -14.73
CA LEU A 11 -2.55 0.49 -14.56
C LEU A 11 -2.77 -0.39 -15.79
N LEU A 12 -2.53 -1.67 -15.65
CA LEU A 12 -2.76 -2.63 -16.72
C LEU A 12 -4.22 -3.09 -16.75
N TYR A 13 -4.68 -3.41 -17.95
CA TYR A 13 -5.99 -4.03 -18.19
C TYR A 13 -5.76 -5.37 -18.85
N GLY A 14 -6.36 -6.42 -18.30
CA GLY A 14 -6.15 -7.74 -18.85
C GLY A 14 -7.31 -8.69 -18.59
N ARG A 15 -7.20 -9.88 -19.20
CA ARG A 15 -8.09 -11.02 -18.98
C ARG A 15 -7.31 -12.15 -18.35
N ALA A 16 -7.90 -12.79 -17.35
CA ALA A 16 -7.34 -13.99 -16.77
C ALA A 16 -7.27 -15.12 -17.83
N LEU A 17 -6.13 -15.79 -17.94
CA LEU A 17 -5.99 -16.99 -18.77
C LEU A 17 -6.44 -18.24 -17.99
N ILE A 18 -6.72 -19.31 -18.71
CA ILE A 18 -7.39 -20.51 -18.15
C ILE A 18 -6.50 -21.39 -17.26
N ASP A 19 -5.19 -21.23 -17.29
CA ASP A 19 -4.25 -22.11 -16.56
C ASP A 19 -3.82 -21.48 -15.23
N LEU A 20 -4.81 -21.08 -14.40
CA LEU A 20 -4.55 -20.50 -13.10
C LEU A 20 -4.37 -21.57 -12.02
N GLN A 21 -3.54 -21.30 -11.04
CA GLN A 21 -3.35 -22.10 -9.86
C GLN A 21 -3.96 -21.42 -8.64
N ILE A 22 -4.76 -22.12 -7.86
CA ILE A 22 -5.30 -21.61 -6.62
C ILE A 22 -4.19 -21.56 -5.59
N SER A 23 -4.01 -20.40 -4.95
CA SER A 23 -3.13 -20.24 -3.81
C SER A 23 -3.94 -20.37 -2.51
N ASN A 24 -3.48 -21.21 -1.61
CA ASN A 24 -4.08 -21.35 -0.27
C ASN A 24 -3.46 -20.36 0.74
N LYS A 25 -2.75 -19.32 0.25
CA LYS A 25 -2.13 -18.30 1.08
C LYS A 25 -3.05 -17.09 1.23
N GLY A 26 -3.12 -16.56 2.46
CA GLY A 26 -3.92 -15.36 2.75
C GLY A 26 -5.40 -15.64 3.05
N SER A 27 -6.13 -14.58 3.41
CA SER A 27 -7.56 -14.63 3.76
C SER A 27 -8.49 -14.54 2.55
N ASN A 28 -8.03 -13.91 1.47
CA ASN A 28 -8.79 -13.75 0.24
C ASN A 28 -8.56 -14.92 -0.73
N PRO A 29 -9.56 -15.29 -1.55
CA PRO A 29 -9.33 -16.17 -2.69
C PRO A 29 -8.26 -15.56 -3.60
N LEU A 30 -7.20 -16.32 -3.86
CA LEU A 30 -6.02 -15.90 -4.59
C LEU A 30 -5.65 -16.93 -5.65
N TRP A 31 -5.37 -16.49 -6.85
CA TRP A 31 -4.89 -17.30 -7.95
C TRP A 31 -3.57 -16.75 -8.48
N THR A 32 -2.75 -17.63 -9.02
CA THR A 32 -1.52 -17.30 -9.74
C THR A 32 -1.58 -17.85 -11.14
N GLY A 33 -1.08 -17.10 -12.11
CA GLY A 33 -1.02 -17.52 -13.52
C GLY A 33 -0.79 -16.35 -14.42
N PHE A 34 -1.13 -16.48 -15.69
CA PHE A 34 -0.92 -15.41 -16.65
C PHE A 34 -2.18 -14.60 -16.89
N VAL A 35 -1.98 -13.31 -17.08
CA VAL A 35 -3.00 -12.34 -17.50
C VAL A 35 -2.56 -11.78 -18.85
N SER A 36 -3.45 -11.88 -19.85
CA SER A 36 -3.23 -11.24 -21.16
C SER A 36 -3.68 -9.80 -21.09
N THR A 37 -2.76 -8.86 -21.27
CA THR A 37 -3.00 -7.43 -21.15
C THR A 37 -2.75 -6.71 -22.47
N ASN A 38 -3.10 -5.42 -22.50
CA ASN A 38 -2.78 -4.52 -23.61
C ASN A 38 -1.26 -4.28 -23.80
N GLN A 39 -0.43 -4.65 -22.84
CA GLN A 39 1.04 -4.54 -22.92
C GLN A 39 1.73 -5.90 -23.05
N GLY A 40 0.98 -6.99 -23.23
CA GLY A 40 1.49 -8.36 -23.33
C GLY A 40 0.96 -9.26 -22.24
N GLU A 41 1.51 -10.48 -22.15
CA GLU A 41 1.16 -11.44 -21.13
C GLU A 41 2.11 -11.33 -19.95
N PHE A 42 1.55 -11.24 -18.75
CA PHE A 42 2.31 -11.14 -17.52
C PHE A 42 1.91 -12.22 -16.51
N PRO A 43 2.87 -12.82 -15.81
CA PRO A 43 2.56 -13.60 -14.62
C PRO A 43 2.00 -12.66 -13.55
N ALA A 44 0.89 -13.04 -12.94
CA ALA A 44 0.17 -12.21 -11.99
C ALA A 44 -0.39 -13.00 -10.81
N TYR A 45 -0.54 -12.32 -9.69
CA TYR A 45 -1.46 -12.70 -8.64
C TYR A 45 -2.81 -12.08 -8.94
N ILE A 46 -3.90 -12.86 -8.83
CA ILE A 46 -5.28 -12.41 -9.02
C ILE A 46 -6.01 -12.63 -7.70
N LYS A 47 -6.57 -11.58 -7.12
CA LYS A 47 -7.17 -11.57 -5.79
C LYS A 47 -8.64 -11.15 -5.90
N LYS A 48 -9.53 -11.94 -5.30
CA LYS A 48 -10.92 -11.55 -5.12
C LYS A 48 -11.06 -10.94 -3.73
N CYS A 49 -11.06 -9.61 -3.65
CA CYS A 49 -11.19 -8.89 -2.39
C CYS A 49 -12.56 -9.20 -1.73
N HIS A 50 -12.56 -9.37 -0.41
CA HIS A 50 -13.78 -9.65 0.35
C HIS A 50 -14.73 -8.45 0.42
N HIS A 51 -14.15 -7.24 0.52
CA HIS A 51 -14.91 -6.01 0.60
C HIS A 51 -15.09 -5.38 -0.77
N TYR A 52 -16.25 -4.75 -0.98
CA TYR A 52 -16.57 -4.07 -2.23
C TYR A 52 -15.55 -3.00 -2.63
N ASP A 53 -15.01 -2.28 -1.65
CA ASP A 53 -14.01 -1.22 -1.87
C ASP A 53 -12.57 -1.75 -2.05
N GLY A 54 -12.31 -3.01 -1.70
CA GLY A 54 -10.97 -3.59 -1.70
C GLY A 54 -10.25 -3.50 -3.05
N LEU A 55 -10.94 -3.76 -4.16
CA LEU A 55 -10.38 -3.61 -5.51
C LEU A 55 -9.88 -2.17 -5.74
N CYS A 56 -10.73 -1.18 -5.44
CA CYS A 56 -10.40 0.23 -5.64
C CYS A 56 -9.24 0.66 -4.74
N ILE A 57 -9.25 0.24 -3.47
CA ILE A 57 -8.20 0.56 -2.50
C ILE A 57 -6.86 -0.03 -2.92
N GLU A 58 -6.80 -1.29 -3.33
CA GLU A 58 -5.56 -1.94 -3.82
C GLU A 58 -4.99 -1.21 -5.05
N ILE A 59 -5.85 -0.89 -6.03
CA ILE A 59 -5.42 -0.19 -7.25
C ILE A 59 -4.89 1.21 -6.91
N ILE A 60 -5.63 2.00 -6.13
CA ILE A 60 -5.23 3.38 -5.80
C ILE A 60 -3.98 3.40 -4.95
N SER A 61 -3.87 2.51 -3.94
CA SER A 61 -2.66 2.40 -3.12
C SER A 61 -1.44 2.03 -3.96
N SER A 62 -1.59 1.08 -4.90
CA SER A 62 -0.50 0.70 -5.80
C SER A 62 -0.08 1.84 -6.73
N LEU A 63 -1.05 2.56 -7.32
CA LEU A 63 -0.75 3.72 -8.15
C LEU A 63 -0.09 4.86 -7.37
N LEU A 64 -0.55 5.13 -6.14
CA LEU A 64 0.08 6.10 -5.24
C LEU A 64 1.51 5.67 -4.91
N GLY A 65 1.72 4.40 -4.57
CA GLY A 65 3.05 3.85 -4.30
C GLY A 65 4.00 4.06 -5.48
N LEU A 66 3.60 3.66 -6.69
CA LEU A 66 4.39 3.83 -7.91
C LEU A 66 4.70 5.32 -8.19
N MET A 67 3.72 6.20 -7.98
CA MET A 67 3.90 7.64 -8.18
C MET A 67 4.91 8.25 -7.19
N LEU A 68 4.96 7.71 -5.98
CA LEU A 68 5.88 8.12 -4.92
C LEU A 68 7.21 7.34 -4.96
N ASN A 69 7.47 6.59 -6.04
CA ASN A 69 8.64 5.74 -6.23
C ASN A 69 8.81 4.65 -5.16
N ILE A 70 7.72 4.23 -4.54
CA ILE A 70 7.71 3.04 -3.68
C ILE A 70 7.72 1.80 -4.58
N PRO A 71 8.56 0.79 -4.33
CA PRO A 71 8.62 -0.41 -5.14
C PRO A 71 7.44 -1.33 -4.87
N VAL A 72 6.28 -0.99 -5.43
CA VAL A 72 5.07 -1.82 -5.44
C VAL A 72 4.91 -2.48 -6.81
N PRO A 73 4.32 -3.67 -6.91
CA PRO A 73 4.00 -4.28 -8.19
C PRO A 73 2.99 -3.45 -8.99
N LYS A 74 3.10 -3.47 -10.32
CA LYS A 74 2.09 -2.83 -11.18
C LYS A 74 0.72 -3.46 -10.94
N PRO A 75 -0.32 -2.66 -10.64
CA PRO A 75 -1.68 -3.15 -10.51
C PRO A 75 -2.29 -3.50 -11.87
N ILE A 76 -3.17 -4.49 -11.87
CA ILE A 76 -3.87 -4.98 -13.06
C ILE A 76 -5.37 -5.03 -12.75
N LEU A 77 -6.20 -4.44 -13.58
CA LEU A 77 -7.64 -4.69 -13.61
C LEU A 77 -7.88 -5.96 -14.44
N VAL A 78 -8.16 -7.06 -13.76
CA VAL A 78 -8.31 -8.37 -14.39
C VAL A 78 -9.78 -8.67 -14.63
N LEU A 79 -10.20 -8.65 -15.89
CA LEU A 79 -11.54 -9.08 -16.28
C LEU A 79 -11.63 -10.61 -16.23
N VAL A 80 -12.62 -11.12 -15.53
CA VAL A 80 -12.97 -12.53 -15.45
C VAL A 80 -14.38 -12.71 -16.02
N GLU A 81 -14.52 -13.62 -16.98
CA GLU A 81 -15.80 -13.95 -17.59
C GLU A 81 -16.50 -15.10 -16.81
N PRO A 82 -17.85 -15.21 -16.89
CA PRO A 82 -18.61 -16.23 -16.17
C PRO A 82 -18.27 -17.68 -16.53
N ASP A 83 -17.72 -17.91 -17.70
CA ASP A 83 -17.30 -19.24 -18.19
C ASP A 83 -15.84 -19.58 -17.80
N HIS A 84 -15.18 -18.76 -16.98
CA HIS A 84 -13.81 -19.04 -16.55
C HIS A 84 -13.76 -20.29 -15.67
N PRO A 85 -12.91 -21.30 -16.01
CA PRO A 85 -12.98 -22.63 -15.37
C PRO A 85 -12.54 -22.66 -13.92
N GLN A 86 -11.68 -21.72 -13.46
CA GLN A 86 -11.14 -21.72 -12.09
C GLN A 86 -11.69 -20.59 -11.21
N ILE A 87 -12.27 -19.54 -11.78
CA ILE A 87 -12.79 -18.39 -11.02
C ILE A 87 -14.29 -18.26 -11.25
N VAL A 88 -15.07 -18.47 -10.21
CA VAL A 88 -16.53 -18.40 -10.31
C VAL A 88 -17.00 -16.97 -10.15
N VAL A 89 -17.62 -16.43 -11.19
CA VAL A 89 -18.31 -15.14 -11.21
C VAL A 89 -19.66 -15.30 -11.95
N GLU A 90 -20.67 -14.52 -11.53
CA GLU A 90 -22.02 -14.61 -12.12
C GLU A 90 -22.16 -13.78 -13.39
N LYS A 91 -21.33 -12.74 -13.52
CA LYS A 91 -21.26 -11.80 -14.64
C LYS A 91 -19.82 -11.39 -14.87
N PRO A 92 -19.49 -10.81 -16.04
CA PRO A 92 -18.16 -10.24 -16.24
C PRO A 92 -17.77 -9.33 -15.06
N THR A 93 -16.66 -9.65 -14.39
CA THR A 93 -16.27 -9.01 -13.13
C THR A 93 -14.79 -8.65 -13.17
N PHE A 94 -14.47 -7.43 -12.76
CA PHE A 94 -13.07 -7.05 -12.53
C PHE A 94 -12.60 -7.50 -11.16
N LEU A 95 -11.45 -8.15 -11.12
CA LEU A 95 -10.71 -8.52 -9.92
C LEU A 95 -9.40 -7.71 -9.84
N PHE A 96 -8.86 -7.58 -8.64
CA PHE A 96 -7.52 -7.04 -8.45
C PHE A 96 -6.48 -8.03 -8.94
N GLY A 97 -5.54 -7.54 -9.76
CA GLY A 97 -4.33 -8.26 -10.11
C GLY A 97 -3.10 -7.45 -9.78
N SER A 98 -2.01 -8.12 -9.52
CA SER A 98 -0.69 -7.50 -9.40
C SER A 98 0.35 -8.31 -10.15
N GLN A 99 1.28 -7.63 -10.81
CA GLN A 99 2.39 -8.28 -11.49
C GLN A 99 3.16 -9.18 -10.50
N MET A 100 3.36 -10.44 -10.87
CA MET A 100 4.09 -11.39 -10.04
C MET A 100 5.60 -11.21 -10.22
N TYR A 101 6.31 -11.25 -9.11
CA TYR A 101 7.77 -11.31 -9.04
C TYR A 101 8.18 -12.66 -8.45
N ASP A 102 9.26 -13.24 -8.96
CA ASP A 102 9.84 -14.47 -8.40
C ASP A 102 10.68 -14.14 -7.17
N MET A 103 10.00 -13.71 -6.13
CA MET A 103 10.59 -13.28 -4.86
C MET A 103 9.84 -13.94 -3.70
N PRO A 104 10.52 -14.49 -2.70
CA PRO A 104 9.86 -14.96 -1.48
C PRO A 104 9.29 -13.79 -0.67
N SER A 105 8.34 -14.09 0.23
CA SER A 105 8.01 -13.12 1.28
C SER A 105 9.23 -12.88 2.18
N PHE A 106 9.32 -11.69 2.73
CA PHE A 106 10.39 -11.34 3.67
C PHE A 106 10.43 -12.28 4.88
N GLU A 107 9.25 -12.66 5.40
CA GLU A 107 9.12 -13.68 6.44
C GLU A 107 9.83 -14.99 6.07
N ARG A 108 9.58 -15.50 4.85
CA ARG A 108 10.23 -16.71 4.35
C ARG A 108 11.72 -16.50 4.16
N PHE A 109 12.13 -15.38 3.57
CA PHE A 109 13.54 -15.05 3.37
C PHE A 109 14.31 -15.03 4.68
N LEU A 110 13.77 -14.36 5.72
CA LEU A 110 14.36 -14.32 7.05
C LEU A 110 14.51 -15.73 7.66
N SER A 111 13.47 -16.55 7.54
CA SER A 111 13.48 -17.93 8.03
C SER A 111 14.54 -18.78 7.32
N ASP A 112 14.57 -18.73 5.98
CA ASP A 112 15.49 -19.55 5.18
C ASP A 112 16.96 -19.18 5.42
N HIS A 113 17.26 -17.88 5.69
CA HIS A 113 18.61 -17.36 5.90
C HIS A 113 18.96 -17.16 7.38
N LYS A 114 18.05 -17.43 8.32
CA LYS A 114 18.20 -17.22 9.77
C LYS A 114 18.60 -15.78 10.12
N LEU A 115 17.96 -14.82 9.46
CA LEU A 115 18.16 -13.40 9.68
C LEU A 115 17.06 -12.80 10.56
N SER A 116 17.34 -11.65 11.18
CA SER A 116 16.34 -10.84 11.88
C SER A 116 15.75 -9.76 10.96
N GLU A 117 14.61 -9.20 11.35
CA GLU A 117 13.98 -8.08 10.67
C GLU A 117 14.85 -6.83 10.61
N GLU A 118 15.90 -6.77 11.43
CA GLU A 118 16.83 -5.63 11.49
C GLU A 118 17.46 -5.34 10.10
N CYS A 119 17.61 -6.35 9.23
CA CYS A 119 18.15 -6.15 7.89
C CYS A 119 17.28 -5.24 7.01
N LEU A 120 15.98 -5.07 7.32
CA LEU A 120 15.12 -4.09 6.64
C LEU A 120 15.59 -2.64 6.89
N LEU A 121 16.25 -2.38 8.03
CA LEU A 121 16.71 -1.03 8.40
C LEU A 121 17.87 -0.54 7.54
N ASP A 122 18.54 -1.45 6.82
CA ASP A 122 19.60 -1.12 5.85
C ASP A 122 19.04 -0.69 4.48
N TYR A 123 17.73 -0.82 4.27
CA TYR A 123 17.11 -0.38 3.02
C TYR A 123 17.19 1.14 2.86
N SER A 124 17.80 1.61 1.77
CA SER A 124 18.11 3.04 1.53
C SER A 124 16.87 3.93 1.54
N ASP A 125 15.73 3.42 1.03
CA ASP A 125 14.49 4.15 0.86
C ASP A 125 13.43 3.80 1.91
N LEU A 126 13.83 3.16 3.01
CA LEU A 126 12.97 2.83 4.15
C LEU A 126 12.12 4.01 4.61
N HIS A 127 12.71 5.21 4.62
CA HIS A 127 12.04 6.45 5.00
C HIS A 127 10.82 6.78 4.15
N SER A 128 10.89 6.50 2.85
CA SER A 128 9.77 6.70 1.90
C SER A 128 8.67 5.67 2.11
N VAL A 129 9.03 4.42 2.40
CA VAL A 129 8.05 3.36 2.68
C VAL A 129 7.29 3.63 3.97
N ILE A 130 7.98 4.04 5.04
CA ILE A 130 7.35 4.43 6.32
C ILE A 130 6.36 5.58 6.07
N ALA A 131 6.80 6.60 5.34
CA ALA A 131 5.95 7.74 5.02
C ALA A 131 4.74 7.35 4.18
N PHE A 132 4.91 6.44 3.23
CA PHE A 132 3.83 5.93 2.40
C PHE A 132 2.81 5.11 3.20
N ASP A 133 3.26 4.12 3.98
CA ASP A 133 2.37 3.29 4.79
C ASP A 133 1.58 4.13 5.81
N GLU A 134 2.22 5.15 6.41
CA GLU A 134 1.52 6.07 7.30
C GLU A 134 0.56 6.99 6.54
N LEU A 135 0.90 7.45 5.33
CA LEU A 135 0.02 8.27 4.49
C LEU A 135 -1.29 7.56 4.15
N ILE A 136 -1.21 6.29 3.73
CA ILE A 136 -2.39 5.48 3.40
C ILE A 136 -3.03 4.83 4.62
N ALA A 137 -2.46 5.05 5.82
CA ALA A 137 -2.84 4.40 7.08
C ALA A 137 -2.96 2.88 6.94
N ASN A 138 -1.91 2.25 6.41
CA ASN A 138 -1.86 0.79 6.27
C ASN A 138 -1.55 0.12 7.63
N PRO A 139 -2.50 -0.60 8.25
CA PRO A 139 -2.30 -1.22 9.56
C PRO A 139 -1.59 -2.57 9.49
N ASP A 140 -1.30 -3.08 8.30
CA ASP A 140 -0.91 -4.47 8.07
C ASP A 140 0.35 -4.60 7.19
N ARG A 141 1.41 -3.87 7.52
CA ARG A 141 2.71 -4.04 6.89
C ARG A 141 3.55 -5.07 7.63
N ASN A 142 3.07 -6.30 7.66
CA ASN A 142 3.81 -7.43 8.22
C ASN A 142 4.81 -8.02 7.20
N ASN A 143 5.69 -8.91 7.67
CA ASN A 143 6.76 -9.51 6.84
C ASN A 143 6.24 -10.37 5.68
N SER A 144 4.99 -10.87 5.75
CA SER A 144 4.39 -11.61 4.64
C SER A 144 3.89 -10.69 3.51
N ASN A 145 3.68 -9.40 3.81
CA ASN A 145 3.27 -8.35 2.87
C ASN A 145 4.47 -7.54 2.31
N ILE A 146 5.67 -8.07 2.50
CA ILE A 146 6.93 -7.58 1.92
C ILE A 146 7.55 -8.74 1.14
N LEU A 147 7.98 -8.50 -0.09
CA LEU A 147 8.79 -9.46 -0.87
C LEU A 147 10.24 -8.99 -0.84
N TYR A 148 11.19 -9.95 -0.74
CA TYR A 148 12.62 -9.66 -0.71
C TYR A 148 13.44 -10.84 -1.25
N ASP A 149 14.36 -10.57 -2.17
CA ASP A 149 15.23 -11.57 -2.80
C ASP A 149 16.70 -11.50 -2.33
N GLY A 150 17.01 -10.64 -1.38
CA GLY A 150 18.38 -10.36 -0.91
C GLY A 150 18.94 -9.04 -1.45
N GLU A 151 18.34 -8.47 -2.49
CA GLU A 151 18.79 -7.22 -3.12
C GLU A 151 17.69 -6.17 -3.19
N SER A 152 16.48 -6.57 -3.53
CA SER A 152 15.35 -5.69 -3.82
C SER A 152 14.14 -5.99 -2.95
N PHE A 153 13.44 -4.95 -2.52
CA PHE A 153 12.16 -5.06 -1.84
C PHE A 153 10.99 -4.78 -2.78
N ARG A 154 9.82 -5.41 -2.49
CA ARG A 154 8.51 -5.04 -3.04
C ARG A 154 7.49 -5.06 -1.91
N PHE A 155 6.61 -4.06 -1.91
CA PHE A 155 5.57 -3.89 -0.89
C PHE A 155 4.22 -4.19 -1.51
N ILE A 156 3.48 -5.14 -0.91
CA ILE A 156 2.23 -5.68 -1.44
C ILE A 156 1.11 -5.62 -0.41
N ASP A 157 -0.12 -5.91 -0.83
CA ASP A 157 -1.32 -6.04 0.01
C ASP A 157 -1.68 -4.77 0.79
N HIS A 158 -2.38 -3.86 0.12
CA HIS A 158 -2.82 -2.58 0.67
C HIS A 158 -4.34 -2.55 0.94
N GLU A 159 -5.05 -3.69 0.88
CA GLU A 159 -6.52 -3.77 0.97
C GLU A 159 -7.07 -3.12 2.26
N LYS A 160 -6.29 -3.13 3.34
CA LYS A 160 -6.68 -2.56 4.63
C LYS A 160 -6.41 -1.06 4.78
N ALA A 161 -5.79 -0.43 3.77
CA ALA A 161 -5.53 1.01 3.77
C ALA A 161 -6.84 1.82 3.76
N PHE A 162 -6.77 3.08 4.17
CA PHE A 162 -7.90 4.03 4.15
C PHE A 162 -9.16 3.52 4.87
N SER A 163 -9.01 2.78 5.96
CA SER A 163 -10.14 2.23 6.71
C SER A 163 -11.17 3.32 7.08
N THR A 164 -12.46 3.02 6.88
CA THR A 164 -13.56 3.92 7.25
C THR A 164 -13.64 4.19 8.75
N ALA A 165 -13.13 3.28 9.57
CA ALA A 165 -13.05 3.45 11.03
C ALA A 165 -11.86 4.32 11.47
N GLN A 166 -10.93 4.64 10.55
CA GLN A 166 -9.75 5.42 10.84
C GLN A 166 -10.01 6.92 10.66
N ASP A 167 -9.85 7.70 11.73
CA ASP A 167 -9.74 9.16 11.61
C ASP A 167 -8.38 9.49 10.93
N PRO A 168 -8.39 10.22 9.80
CA PRO A 168 -7.16 10.52 9.06
C PRO A 168 -6.14 11.36 9.84
N ARG A 169 -6.55 12.06 10.90
CA ARG A 169 -5.68 12.89 11.73
C ARG A 169 -5.15 12.18 12.97
N GLN A 170 -5.57 10.94 13.20
CA GLN A 170 -5.16 10.17 14.37
C GLN A 170 -4.17 9.06 13.98
N PRO A 171 -3.32 8.61 14.91
CA PRO A 171 -2.49 7.41 14.72
C PRO A 171 -3.35 6.20 14.34
N ILE A 172 -2.76 5.24 13.64
CA ILE A 172 -3.41 3.96 13.36
C ILE A 172 -3.79 3.34 14.72
N SER A 173 -5.09 3.01 14.88
CA SER A 173 -5.60 2.44 16.13
C SER A 173 -4.87 1.13 16.47
N GLU A 174 -4.39 1.01 17.70
CA GLU A 174 -3.75 -0.22 18.21
C GLU A 174 -4.67 -1.45 18.08
N LEU A 175 -6.00 -1.26 18.10
CA LEU A 175 -6.96 -2.34 17.89
C LEU A 175 -7.02 -2.84 16.44
N SER A 176 -6.67 -1.99 15.48
CA SER A 176 -6.66 -2.34 14.05
C SER A 176 -5.27 -2.64 13.52
N LYS A 177 -4.23 -2.25 14.24
CA LYS A 177 -2.84 -2.42 13.86
C LYS A 177 -2.41 -3.89 14.05
N ILE A 178 -1.92 -4.49 12.99
CA ILE A 178 -1.38 -5.85 13.00
C ILE A 178 0.13 -5.78 13.11
N SER A 179 0.76 -4.99 12.25
CA SER A 179 2.22 -4.73 12.24
C SER A 179 2.53 -3.57 11.32
N ASN A 180 3.60 -2.82 11.60
CA ASN A 180 4.11 -1.86 10.65
C ASN A 180 5.65 -1.69 10.79
N ILE A 181 6.27 -1.05 9.79
CA ILE A 181 7.73 -0.85 9.76
C ILE A 181 8.19 0.07 10.90
N SER A 182 7.37 1.00 11.35
CA SER A 182 7.70 1.88 12.48
C SER A 182 7.94 1.08 13.77
N ASP A 183 7.24 -0.05 13.97
CA ASP A 183 7.46 -0.94 15.12
C ASP A 183 8.83 -1.60 15.06
N ILE A 184 9.28 -2.02 13.86
CA ILE A 184 10.62 -2.58 13.65
C ILE A 184 11.67 -1.51 13.95
N VAL A 185 11.49 -0.28 13.45
CA VAL A 185 12.39 0.84 13.75
C VAL A 185 12.44 1.11 15.26
N GLN A 186 11.29 1.17 15.91
CA GLN A 186 11.19 1.40 17.35
C GLN A 186 11.91 0.30 18.13
N HIS A 187 11.68 -0.96 17.77
CA HIS A 187 12.28 -2.10 18.47
C HIS A 187 13.81 -2.11 18.40
N TYR A 188 14.37 -1.91 17.21
CA TYR A 188 15.82 -2.05 17.00
C TYR A 188 16.61 -0.75 17.19
N LYS A 189 15.99 0.41 16.97
CA LYS A 189 16.66 1.72 16.94
C LYS A 189 16.00 2.78 17.80
N GLY A 190 14.94 2.48 18.54
CA GLY A 190 14.16 3.47 19.30
C GLY A 190 14.98 4.26 20.32
N GLU A 191 16.02 3.66 20.89
CA GLU A 191 16.95 4.32 21.81
C GLU A 191 18.12 5.06 21.12
N ASN A 192 18.26 4.91 19.79
CA ASN A 192 19.32 5.56 19.02
C ASN A 192 18.85 6.91 18.47
N ASP A 193 18.96 7.96 19.27
CA ASP A 193 18.54 9.31 18.90
C ASP A 193 19.15 9.82 17.59
N VAL A 194 20.41 9.48 17.32
CA VAL A 194 21.09 9.92 16.07
C VAL A 194 20.48 9.25 14.85
N TYR A 195 20.17 7.96 14.94
CA TYR A 195 19.52 7.22 13.87
C TYR A 195 18.11 7.79 13.63
N ILE A 196 17.31 7.91 14.67
CA ILE A 196 15.93 8.43 14.60
C ILE A 196 15.93 9.86 14.02
N HIS A 197 16.83 10.73 14.48
CA HIS A 197 16.90 12.09 13.96
C HIS A 197 17.23 12.13 12.47
N LYS A 198 18.18 11.31 12.00
CA LYS A 198 18.52 11.19 10.57
C LYS A 198 17.35 10.64 9.75
N LEU A 199 16.68 9.60 10.26
CA LEU A 199 15.51 9.01 9.61
C LEU A 199 14.38 10.03 9.47
N MET A 200 14.03 10.74 10.57
CA MET A 200 12.99 11.77 10.54
C MET A 200 13.34 12.95 9.63
N ALA A 201 14.62 13.34 9.54
CA ALA A 201 15.04 14.38 8.59
C ALA A 201 14.81 13.94 7.13
N LYS A 202 15.11 12.69 6.78
CA LYS A 202 14.82 12.11 5.45
C LYS A 202 13.31 12.08 5.18
N ILE A 203 12.50 11.59 6.14
CA ILE A 203 11.04 11.53 6.05
C ILE A 203 10.46 12.94 5.82
N LYS A 204 10.83 13.91 6.66
CA LYS A 204 10.35 15.29 6.55
C LYS A 204 10.72 15.92 5.20
N LYS A 205 11.91 15.62 4.68
CA LYS A 205 12.33 16.06 3.35
C LYS A 205 11.44 15.45 2.27
N SER A 206 11.21 14.13 2.27
CA SER A 206 10.38 13.45 1.28
C SER A 206 8.93 13.98 1.28
N ILE A 207 8.34 14.17 2.46
CA ILE A 207 6.96 14.66 2.61
C ILE A 207 6.83 16.12 2.16
N SER A 208 7.87 16.96 2.37
CA SER A 208 7.86 18.39 2.00
C SER A 208 8.00 18.65 0.51
N GLU A 209 8.39 17.65 -0.26
CA GLU A 209 8.40 17.76 -1.72
C GLU A 209 6.96 17.94 -2.22
N GLU A 210 6.68 19.02 -2.96
CA GLU A 210 5.34 19.37 -3.49
C GLU A 210 4.66 18.19 -4.21
N MET A 211 5.44 17.23 -4.69
CA MET A 211 4.95 16.04 -5.37
C MET A 211 3.99 15.19 -4.54
N TRP A 212 4.19 15.07 -3.22
CA TRP A 212 3.35 14.20 -2.40
C TRP A 212 1.91 14.72 -2.27
N ALA A 213 1.74 16.01 -2.00
CA ALA A 213 0.41 16.59 -1.77
C ALA A 213 -0.38 16.72 -3.08
N THR A 214 0.20 17.42 -4.04
CA THR A 214 -0.47 17.76 -5.31
C THR A 214 -0.72 16.53 -6.17
N ASN A 215 0.24 15.63 -6.26
CA ASN A 215 0.11 14.46 -7.13
C ASN A 215 -0.89 13.43 -6.58
N CYS A 216 -0.98 13.25 -5.26
CA CYS A 216 -1.98 12.35 -4.67
C CYS A 216 -3.40 12.79 -4.99
N ASP A 217 -3.71 14.09 -4.83
CA ASP A 217 -5.02 14.65 -5.15
C ASP A 217 -5.35 14.52 -6.64
N LEU A 218 -4.40 14.85 -7.49
CA LEU A 218 -4.55 14.75 -8.93
C LEU A 218 -4.74 13.30 -9.40
N LEU A 219 -3.99 12.35 -8.85
CA LEU A 219 -4.13 10.94 -9.19
C LEU A 219 -5.53 10.42 -8.89
N VAL A 220 -6.04 10.69 -7.67
CA VAL A 220 -7.37 10.23 -7.28
C VAL A 220 -8.46 10.87 -8.14
N ASN A 221 -8.32 12.16 -8.47
CA ASN A 221 -9.26 12.83 -9.37
C ASN A 221 -9.22 12.21 -10.77
N LYS A 222 -8.04 11.89 -11.28
CA LYS A 222 -7.91 11.27 -12.62
C LYS A 222 -8.43 9.83 -12.64
N ALA A 223 -8.27 9.08 -11.54
CA ALA A 223 -8.82 7.74 -11.40
C ALA A 223 -10.37 7.71 -11.56
N LYS A 224 -11.08 8.77 -11.20
CA LYS A 224 -12.55 8.87 -11.39
C LYS A 224 -12.97 8.91 -12.86
N GLU A 225 -12.10 9.35 -13.75
CA GLU A 225 -12.36 9.38 -15.19
C GLU A 225 -12.19 7.99 -15.83
N ASN A 226 -11.60 7.06 -15.11
CA ASN A 226 -11.43 5.68 -15.55
C ASN A 226 -12.77 4.94 -15.55
N SER A 227 -13.09 4.19 -16.61
CA SER A 227 -14.39 3.52 -16.79
C SER A 227 -14.72 2.51 -15.70
N VAL A 228 -13.72 1.85 -15.12
CA VAL A 228 -13.90 0.85 -14.05
C VAL A 228 -13.82 1.52 -12.68
N LEU A 229 -12.76 2.30 -12.42
CA LEU A 229 -12.57 2.97 -11.14
C LEU A 229 -13.61 4.05 -10.86
N GLY A 230 -14.16 4.66 -11.89
CA GLY A 230 -15.25 5.65 -11.78
C GLY A 230 -16.54 5.08 -11.15
N GLU A 231 -16.76 3.77 -11.22
CA GLU A 231 -17.86 3.11 -10.50
C GLU A 231 -17.69 3.19 -8.98
N TYR A 232 -16.46 3.41 -8.50
CA TYR A 232 -16.08 3.58 -7.09
C TYR A 232 -15.96 5.05 -6.66
N ASN A 233 -16.66 5.97 -7.34
CA ASN A 233 -16.49 7.42 -7.12
C ASN A 233 -16.64 7.83 -5.63
N SER A 234 -17.59 7.26 -4.89
CA SER A 234 -17.76 7.56 -3.46
C SER A 234 -16.54 7.14 -2.62
N ILE A 235 -15.91 6.03 -2.99
CA ILE A 235 -14.70 5.54 -2.33
C ILE A 235 -13.51 6.44 -2.68
N LEU A 236 -13.38 6.82 -3.94
CA LEU A 236 -12.33 7.73 -4.40
C LEU A 236 -12.41 9.10 -3.73
N GLU A 237 -13.63 9.65 -3.55
CA GLU A 237 -13.83 10.91 -2.80
C GLU A 237 -13.42 10.76 -1.32
N ARG A 238 -13.76 9.65 -0.70
CA ARG A 238 -13.32 9.34 0.67
C ARG A 238 -11.81 9.26 0.77
N VAL A 239 -11.16 8.50 -0.12
CA VAL A 239 -9.69 8.38 -0.19
C VAL A 239 -9.05 9.74 -0.38
N ARG A 240 -9.56 10.56 -1.28
CA ARG A 240 -9.08 11.92 -1.52
C ARG A 240 -9.14 12.77 -0.24
N SER A 241 -10.31 12.79 0.40
CA SER A 241 -10.52 13.56 1.63
C SER A 241 -9.61 13.07 2.77
N PHE A 242 -9.41 11.75 2.86
CA PHE A 242 -8.50 11.13 3.81
C PHE A 242 -7.05 11.59 3.58
N LEU A 243 -6.56 11.52 2.35
CA LEU A 243 -5.20 11.93 2.00
C LEU A 243 -4.93 13.39 2.34
N ILE A 244 -5.84 14.30 1.97
CA ILE A 244 -5.72 15.74 2.24
C ILE A 244 -5.63 15.98 3.75
N ALA A 245 -6.51 15.37 4.55
CA ALA A 245 -6.50 15.54 5.99
C ALA A 245 -5.24 14.96 6.64
N ARG A 246 -4.81 13.77 6.22
CA ARG A 246 -3.67 13.07 6.81
C ARG A 246 -2.33 13.73 6.49
N GLN A 247 -2.15 14.26 5.29
CA GLN A 247 -0.92 14.97 4.89
C GLN A 247 -0.55 16.09 5.85
N SER A 248 -1.53 16.83 6.35
CA SER A 248 -1.31 17.99 7.26
C SER A 248 -0.66 17.58 8.60
N VAL A 249 -0.81 16.33 9.02
CA VAL A 249 -0.32 15.79 10.31
C VAL A 249 0.69 14.65 10.14
N LEU A 250 1.00 14.25 8.91
CA LEU A 250 1.75 13.04 8.58
C LEU A 250 3.09 12.95 9.32
N ALA A 251 3.89 14.02 9.32
CA ALA A 251 5.19 14.04 9.99
C ALA A 251 5.08 13.79 11.50
N VAL A 252 4.02 14.32 12.13
CA VAL A 252 3.76 14.15 13.58
C VAL A 252 3.32 12.72 13.86
N LEU A 253 2.46 12.15 13.01
CA LEU A 253 2.01 10.76 13.16
C LEU A 253 3.18 9.79 13.08
N ILE A 254 4.08 9.97 12.12
CA ILE A 254 5.28 9.12 11.98
C ILE A 254 6.21 9.28 13.18
N GLU A 255 6.45 10.51 13.64
CA GLU A 255 7.29 10.77 14.79
C GLU A 255 6.76 10.08 16.05
N ASN A 256 5.45 10.13 16.27
CA ASN A 256 4.78 9.45 17.39
C ASN A 256 4.80 7.92 17.24
N ALA A 257 4.73 7.38 16.04
CA ALA A 257 4.81 5.95 15.80
C ALA A 257 6.22 5.39 16.08
N ILE A 258 7.26 6.14 15.73
CA ILE A 258 8.67 5.74 15.94
C ILE A 258 9.13 6.03 17.39
N LYS A 259 8.70 7.14 17.97
CA LYS A 259 9.02 7.58 19.33
C LYS A 259 7.75 7.96 20.07
N PRO A 260 7.00 7.00 20.60
CA PRO A 260 5.77 7.33 21.32
C PRO A 260 6.08 8.23 22.52
N PRO A 261 5.24 9.25 22.77
CA PRO A 261 5.42 10.18 23.89
C PRO A 261 5.43 9.41 25.22
N GLN A 262 6.40 9.72 26.08
CA GLN A 262 6.54 9.07 27.40
C GLN A 262 5.37 9.35 28.35
N ASN A 263 4.52 10.34 28.00
CA ASN A 263 3.35 10.72 28.80
C ASN A 263 2.10 10.77 27.88
N PRO A 264 1.08 9.89 28.09
CA PRO A 264 -0.14 9.85 27.27
C PRO A 264 -0.93 11.19 27.23
N GLN A 265 -0.77 12.06 28.22
CA GLN A 265 -1.46 13.35 28.27
C GLN A 265 -0.94 14.38 27.23
N GLN A 266 0.19 14.12 26.56
CA GLN A 266 0.68 14.98 25.48
C GLN A 266 -0.07 14.79 24.16
N LEU A 267 -0.81 13.73 23.98
CA LEU A 267 -1.62 13.49 22.78
C LEU A 267 -2.85 14.40 22.70
N ASP A 268 -3.39 14.83 23.84
CA ASP A 268 -4.59 15.69 23.89
C ASP A 268 -4.30 17.15 23.46
N LEU A 269 -3.03 17.57 23.45
CA LEU A 269 -2.65 18.95 23.06
C LEU A 269 -2.61 19.15 21.53
N ILE A 270 -2.63 18.08 20.73
CA ILE A 270 -2.61 18.18 19.27
C ILE A 270 -4.04 18.24 18.70
N GLY A 271 -5.04 17.88 19.50
CA GLY A 271 -6.47 17.86 19.14
C GLY A 271 -7.24 19.17 19.38
N GLY A 272 -6.64 20.18 19.98
CA GLY A 272 -7.29 21.44 20.32
C GLY A 272 -7.19 22.52 19.24
N TYR A 273 -7.80 22.30 18.08
CA TYR A 273 -8.26 23.40 17.24
C TYR A 273 -9.79 23.45 17.39
N ASP A 274 -10.23 24.32 18.28
CA ASP A 274 -11.62 24.72 18.37
C ASP A 274 -12.12 25.25 17.02
N VAL A 275 -13.37 24.96 16.78
CA VAL A 275 -14.29 25.30 15.68
C VAL A 275 -14.26 26.76 15.28
#